data_930b712ee7a2609348624c6544987894
#
_entry.id   930b712ee7a2609348624c6544987894
#
_cell.length_a   1.000
_cell.length_b   1.000
_cell.length_c   1.000
_cell.angle_alpha   90.00
_cell.angle_beta   90.00
_cell.angle_gamma   90.00
#
_symmetry.space_group_name_H-M   'P 1'
#
loop_
_entity.id
_entity.type
_entity.pdbx_description
1 polymer ?
#
loop_
_entity_poly.entity_id
_entity_poly.type
_entity_poly.pdbx_seq_one_letter_code
_entity_poly.pdbx_strand_id
1 'polypeptide(L)'
;MAKAHTAKMPNDQVLRWAASGVDGTRVLSTESLSRSDHRPSGTFRLRIEGPAARATDVVLKVPIPRWILNAMVITNARALQLAETHGLAAPRLIAADLDGRASGTVATLETFLSGSADLPPMVSAARLREAGAAVARVNAVVLESQADLPHRARPIAVDDRAAERRRGWMPTTPLLQQADERVRSHGVPGAASVFLHGDVWGGNMLWEDDRCVALIDWKTAGVGDPGVDLGSLRMQMALQYGQDAPAHVLEGWQRQAGRAATAVPYWDAVAALNTPTVMQGWPGFADDGSPLDAAAVTERRDAFLRTALDQLPTPIS
;
A
#
# COMPACT_ATOMS: atom_id res chain seq x y z
N MET A 1 -14.58 -2.24 25.76
CA MET A 1 -15.21 -2.91 24.61
C MET A 1 -15.31 -1.91 23.47
N ALA A 2 -14.41 -1.95 22.49
CA ALA A 2 -14.50 -1.13 21.29
C ALA A 2 -15.67 -1.65 20.44
N LYS A 3 -16.64 -0.75 20.12
CA LYS A 3 -17.71 -1.09 19.19
C LYS A 3 -17.08 -1.43 17.85
N ALA A 4 -17.32 -2.65 17.36
CA ALA A 4 -17.01 -3.03 16.00
C ALA A 4 -17.64 -1.98 15.06
N HIS A 5 -16.82 -1.22 14.34
CA HIS A 5 -17.27 -0.29 13.32
C HIS A 5 -17.57 -1.14 12.08
N THR A 6 -18.78 -1.67 12.00
CA THR A 6 -19.28 -2.24 10.75
C THR A 6 -19.14 -1.18 9.65
N ALA A 7 -18.43 -1.49 8.58
CA ALA A 7 -18.31 -0.62 7.43
C ALA A 7 -19.72 -0.23 6.98
N LYS A 8 -20.01 1.09 6.98
CA LYS A 8 -21.29 1.58 6.53
C LYS A 8 -21.45 1.21 5.06
N MET A 9 -22.43 0.38 4.73
CA MET A 9 -22.71 -0.04 3.36
C MET A 9 -22.94 1.18 2.47
N PRO A 10 -22.52 1.13 1.20
CA PRO A 10 -22.80 2.21 0.23
C PRO A 10 -24.31 2.47 0.14
N ASN A 11 -24.69 3.74 -0.03
CA ASN A 11 -26.09 4.11 -0.18
C ASN A 11 -26.61 3.77 -1.59
N ASP A 12 -27.93 3.79 -1.75
CA ASP A 12 -28.59 3.43 -3.01
C ASP A 12 -28.21 4.34 -4.19
N GLN A 13 -27.87 5.60 -3.94
CA GLN A 13 -27.50 6.54 -5.01
C GLN A 13 -26.16 6.14 -5.63
N VAL A 14 -25.15 5.86 -4.80
CA VAL A 14 -23.82 5.42 -5.30
C VAL A 14 -23.91 4.05 -5.94
N LEU A 15 -24.79 3.14 -5.43
CA LEU A 15 -24.99 1.82 -6.06
C LEU A 15 -25.64 1.93 -7.44
N ARG A 16 -26.65 2.82 -7.62
CA ARG A 16 -27.23 3.10 -8.94
C ARG A 16 -26.22 3.70 -9.90
N TRP A 17 -25.41 4.65 -9.41
CA TRP A 17 -24.33 5.23 -10.20
C TRP A 17 -23.32 4.16 -10.65
N ALA A 18 -22.90 3.28 -9.75
CA ALA A 18 -21.97 2.21 -10.08
C ALA A 18 -22.55 1.23 -11.11
N ALA A 19 -23.87 0.90 -11.01
CA ALA A 19 -24.54 0.06 -12.01
C ALA A 19 -24.54 0.72 -13.38
N SER A 20 -24.86 2.01 -13.47
CA SER A 20 -24.86 2.74 -14.75
C SER A 20 -23.46 2.84 -15.38
N GLY A 21 -22.40 2.83 -14.59
CA GLY A 21 -21.02 2.88 -15.08
C GLY A 21 -20.57 1.64 -15.87
N VAL A 22 -21.33 0.55 -15.81
CA VAL A 22 -21.09 -0.71 -16.55
C VAL A 22 -22.30 -1.14 -17.40
N ASP A 23 -23.15 -0.19 -17.78
CA ASP A 23 -24.41 -0.44 -18.50
C ASP A 23 -25.30 -1.49 -17.80
N GLY A 24 -25.17 -1.54 -16.47
CA GLY A 24 -25.90 -2.49 -15.63
C GLY A 24 -27.25 -1.97 -15.17
N THR A 25 -28.15 -2.90 -14.84
CA THR A 25 -29.51 -2.59 -14.40
C THR A 25 -29.66 -2.47 -12.90
N ARG A 26 -28.93 -3.32 -12.15
CA ARG A 26 -28.97 -3.32 -10.68
C ARG A 26 -27.75 -4.01 -10.06
N VAL A 27 -27.45 -3.66 -8.81
CA VAL A 27 -26.47 -4.37 -7.98
C VAL A 27 -27.15 -5.60 -7.38
N LEU A 28 -26.55 -6.78 -7.63
CA LEU A 28 -27.02 -8.07 -7.12
C LEU A 28 -26.48 -8.36 -5.72
N SER A 29 -25.20 -7.99 -5.46
CA SER A 29 -24.58 -8.13 -4.15
C SER A 29 -23.50 -7.08 -3.92
N THR A 30 -23.25 -6.77 -2.65
CA THR A 30 -22.22 -5.85 -2.18
C THR A 30 -21.45 -6.53 -1.05
N GLU A 31 -20.14 -6.65 -1.21
CA GLU A 31 -19.21 -7.24 -0.26
C GLU A 31 -18.14 -6.21 0.14
N SER A 32 -17.91 -6.02 1.44
CA SER A 32 -16.81 -5.16 1.90
C SER A 32 -15.49 -5.92 1.76
N LEU A 33 -14.52 -5.31 1.08
CA LEU A 33 -13.16 -5.84 0.94
C LEU A 33 -12.22 -5.36 2.05
N SER A 34 -12.76 -5.01 3.23
CA SER A 34 -11.96 -4.67 4.39
C SER A 34 -11.28 -5.90 4.97
N ARG A 35 -9.97 -5.84 5.18
CA ARG A 35 -9.19 -6.92 5.78
C ARG A 35 -9.13 -6.83 7.31
N SER A 36 -9.67 -5.80 7.89
CA SER A 36 -9.64 -5.54 9.32
C SER A 36 -11.01 -5.14 9.81
N ASP A 37 -11.53 -5.84 10.80
CA ASP A 37 -12.76 -5.48 11.51
C ASP A 37 -12.66 -4.13 12.24
N HIS A 38 -11.43 -3.59 12.36
CA HIS A 38 -11.15 -2.37 13.11
C HIS A 38 -11.00 -1.13 12.23
N ARG A 39 -10.75 -1.29 10.92
CA ARG A 39 -10.57 -0.16 9.97
C ARG A 39 -11.33 -0.42 8.68
N PRO A 40 -12.47 0.25 8.48
CA PRO A 40 -13.21 0.14 7.22
C PRO A 40 -12.35 0.66 6.07
N SER A 41 -12.34 -0.07 4.94
CA SER A 41 -11.51 0.27 3.78
C SER A 41 -12.16 1.24 2.80
N GLY A 42 -13.49 1.41 2.87
CA GLY A 42 -14.25 2.14 1.84
C GLY A 42 -14.24 1.45 0.47
N THR A 43 -13.84 0.19 0.43
CA THR A 43 -13.68 -0.60 -0.78
C THR A 43 -14.68 -1.75 -0.77
N PHE A 44 -15.47 -1.87 -1.84
CA PHE A 44 -16.54 -2.85 -1.95
C PHE A 44 -16.47 -3.56 -3.29
N ARG A 45 -16.58 -4.88 -3.28
CA ARG A 45 -16.89 -5.66 -4.48
C ARG A 45 -18.39 -5.58 -4.73
N LEU A 46 -18.76 -5.16 -5.92
CA LEU A 46 -20.13 -5.16 -6.40
C LEU A 46 -20.29 -6.20 -7.50
N ARG A 47 -21.32 -7.02 -7.40
CA ARG A 47 -21.77 -7.86 -8.48
C ARG A 47 -22.98 -7.19 -9.14
N ILE A 48 -22.85 -6.81 -10.40
CA ILE A 48 -23.84 -5.99 -11.12
C ILE A 48 -24.43 -6.82 -12.26
N GLU A 49 -25.77 -6.82 -12.37
CA GLU A 49 -26.48 -7.41 -13.48
C GLU A 49 -26.37 -6.51 -14.71
N GLY A 50 -25.73 -6.98 -15.76
CA GLY A 50 -25.57 -6.29 -17.02
C GLY A 50 -26.55 -6.75 -18.08
N PRO A 51 -26.35 -6.31 -19.35
CA PRO A 51 -27.15 -6.74 -20.48
C PRO A 51 -27.20 -8.26 -20.61
N ALA A 52 -28.35 -8.80 -21.04
CA ALA A 52 -28.60 -10.24 -21.21
C ALA A 52 -28.38 -11.07 -19.91
N ALA A 53 -28.62 -10.47 -18.74
CA ALA A 53 -28.47 -11.10 -17.42
C ALA A 53 -27.04 -11.61 -17.10
N ARG A 54 -26.01 -11.10 -17.81
CA ARG A 54 -24.60 -11.37 -17.45
C ARG A 54 -24.22 -10.52 -16.24
N ALA A 55 -23.70 -11.17 -15.21
CA ALA A 55 -23.19 -10.45 -14.04
C ALA A 55 -21.71 -10.05 -14.24
N THR A 56 -21.38 -8.81 -13.88
CA THR A 56 -20.01 -8.28 -13.88
C THR A 56 -19.60 -7.92 -12.45
N ASP A 57 -18.41 -8.33 -12.06
CA ASP A 57 -17.82 -7.93 -10.79
C ASP A 57 -16.96 -6.68 -11.00
N VAL A 58 -17.14 -5.69 -10.13
CA VAL A 58 -16.38 -4.44 -10.12
C VAL A 58 -16.02 -4.05 -8.68
N VAL A 59 -15.07 -3.13 -8.52
CA VAL A 59 -14.70 -2.59 -7.21
C VAL A 59 -15.11 -1.13 -7.13
N LEU A 60 -15.94 -0.83 -6.14
CA LEU A 60 -16.34 0.53 -5.76
C LEU A 60 -15.45 1.03 -4.62
N LYS A 61 -14.89 2.24 -4.76
CA LYS A 61 -14.21 2.94 -3.66
C LYS A 61 -14.93 4.24 -3.34
N VAL A 62 -15.16 4.46 -2.05
CA VAL A 62 -15.79 5.65 -1.50
C VAL A 62 -15.02 6.13 -0.25
N PRO A 63 -15.10 7.43 0.09
CA PRO A 63 -14.50 7.94 1.30
C PRO A 63 -15.20 7.38 2.55
N ILE A 64 -14.44 7.26 3.62
CA ILE A 64 -14.96 6.96 4.95
C ILE A 64 -14.45 8.04 5.89
N PRO A 65 -15.33 8.81 6.56
CA PRO A 65 -14.92 9.87 7.47
C PRO A 65 -13.84 9.41 8.46
N ARG A 66 -12.79 10.21 8.62
CA ARG A 66 -11.60 9.97 9.46
C ARG A 66 -10.60 8.93 8.95
N TRP A 67 -10.97 8.04 8.00
CA TRP A 67 -10.11 6.95 7.56
C TRP A 67 -9.70 7.08 6.09
N ILE A 68 -10.69 7.30 5.21
CA ILE A 68 -10.48 7.46 3.77
C ILE A 68 -11.01 8.83 3.37
N LEU A 69 -10.10 9.74 3.05
CA LEU A 69 -10.45 11.11 2.65
C LEU A 69 -10.84 11.15 1.17
N ASN A 70 -11.63 12.16 0.79
CA ASN A 70 -11.96 12.40 -0.62
C ASN A 70 -10.72 12.45 -1.50
N ALA A 71 -9.66 13.15 -1.04
CA ALA A 71 -8.39 13.24 -1.75
C ALA A 71 -7.77 11.87 -2.06
N MET A 72 -7.94 10.86 -1.19
CA MET A 72 -7.43 9.51 -1.42
C MET A 72 -8.20 8.80 -2.55
N VAL A 73 -9.50 9.00 -2.66
CA VAL A 73 -10.32 8.45 -3.76
C VAL A 73 -9.98 9.14 -5.08
N ILE A 74 -9.74 10.46 -5.06
CA ILE A 74 -9.28 11.22 -6.23
C ILE A 74 -7.90 10.74 -6.67
N THR A 75 -6.95 10.58 -5.73
CA THR A 75 -5.61 10.04 -6.02
C THR A 75 -5.70 8.63 -6.62
N ASN A 76 -6.60 7.77 -6.10
CA ASN A 76 -6.80 6.43 -6.68
C ASN A 76 -7.22 6.51 -8.16
N ALA A 77 -8.18 7.39 -8.51
CA ALA A 77 -8.59 7.58 -9.90
C ALA A 77 -7.42 8.01 -10.80
N ARG A 78 -6.65 9.01 -10.36
CA ARG A 78 -5.51 9.51 -11.09
C ARG A 78 -4.42 8.46 -11.27
N ALA A 79 -4.12 7.71 -10.21
CA ALA A 79 -3.14 6.65 -10.24
C ALA A 79 -3.51 5.53 -11.21
N LEU A 80 -4.78 5.11 -11.25
CA LEU A 80 -5.25 4.09 -12.19
C LEU A 80 -5.17 4.55 -13.65
N GLN A 81 -5.50 5.81 -13.94
CA GLN A 81 -5.34 6.40 -15.29
C GLN A 81 -3.86 6.38 -15.73
N LEU A 82 -2.95 6.74 -14.84
CA LEU A 82 -1.52 6.69 -15.12
C LEU A 82 -1.03 5.25 -15.28
N ALA A 83 -1.47 4.33 -14.43
CA ALA A 83 -1.12 2.92 -14.55
C ALA A 83 -1.56 2.35 -15.90
N GLU A 84 -2.76 2.66 -16.38
CA GLU A 84 -3.25 2.27 -17.70
C GLU A 84 -2.42 2.91 -18.82
N THR A 85 -2.14 4.21 -18.74
CA THR A 85 -1.32 4.94 -19.73
C THR A 85 0.07 4.34 -19.90
N HIS A 86 0.66 3.86 -18.80
CA HIS A 86 2.01 3.28 -18.77
C HIS A 86 2.02 1.75 -18.86
N GLY A 87 0.87 1.10 -19.08
CA GLY A 87 0.77 -0.35 -19.22
C GLY A 87 1.14 -1.13 -17.95
N LEU A 88 0.96 -0.53 -16.77
CA LEU A 88 1.23 -1.16 -15.49
C LEU A 88 0.13 -2.16 -15.12
N ALA A 89 0.52 -3.22 -14.44
CA ALA A 89 -0.41 -4.24 -13.97
C ALA A 89 -1.22 -3.71 -12.77
N ALA A 90 -2.39 -3.16 -13.05
CA ALA A 90 -3.31 -2.53 -12.11
C ALA A 90 -4.76 -2.70 -12.57
N PRO A 91 -5.77 -2.51 -11.70
CA PRO A 91 -7.14 -2.37 -12.12
C PRO A 91 -7.30 -1.19 -13.09
N ARG A 92 -8.26 -1.28 -14.03
CA ARG A 92 -8.62 -0.17 -14.89
C ARG A 92 -9.73 0.66 -14.23
N LEU A 93 -9.62 1.97 -14.33
CA LEU A 93 -10.68 2.89 -13.93
C LEU A 93 -11.84 2.76 -14.93
N ILE A 94 -13.03 2.39 -14.45
CA ILE A 94 -14.26 2.29 -15.27
C ILE A 94 -14.98 3.62 -15.26
N ALA A 95 -15.22 4.19 -14.07
CA ALA A 95 -15.91 5.45 -13.88
C ALA A 95 -15.38 6.17 -12.64
N ALA A 96 -15.50 7.49 -12.62
CA ALA A 96 -15.20 8.33 -11.48
C ALA A 96 -16.21 9.47 -11.34
N ASP A 97 -16.65 9.71 -10.12
CA ASP A 97 -17.43 10.89 -9.72
C ASP A 97 -16.63 11.64 -8.65
N LEU A 98 -15.76 12.54 -9.09
CA LEU A 98 -14.77 13.19 -8.22
C LEU A 98 -15.31 14.41 -7.49
N ASP A 99 -16.50 14.89 -7.85
CA ASP A 99 -17.20 15.97 -7.15
C ASP A 99 -18.46 15.49 -6.40
N GLY A 100 -18.82 14.22 -6.54
CA GLY A 100 -19.93 13.58 -5.86
C GLY A 100 -21.32 13.98 -6.36
N ARG A 101 -21.43 14.64 -7.53
CA ARG A 101 -22.71 15.14 -8.04
C ARG A 101 -23.63 14.03 -8.54
N ALA A 102 -23.08 13.01 -9.17
CA ALA A 102 -23.84 11.91 -9.71
C ALA A 102 -24.12 10.81 -8.67
N SER A 103 -23.12 10.42 -7.92
CA SER A 103 -23.20 9.33 -6.95
C SER A 103 -23.61 9.75 -5.54
N GLY A 104 -23.64 11.07 -5.25
CA GLY A 104 -23.89 11.62 -3.91
C GLY A 104 -22.66 11.59 -2.98
N THR A 105 -21.51 11.16 -3.45
CA THR A 105 -20.23 11.15 -2.75
C THR A 105 -19.09 11.04 -3.76
N VAL A 106 -17.89 11.44 -3.39
CA VAL A 106 -16.71 11.12 -4.22
C VAL A 106 -16.60 9.61 -4.36
N ALA A 107 -16.51 9.10 -5.59
CA ALA A 107 -16.50 7.66 -5.85
C ALA A 107 -15.65 7.30 -7.07
N THR A 108 -15.03 6.11 -7.03
CA THR A 108 -14.43 5.47 -8.20
C THR A 108 -14.95 4.05 -8.38
N LEU A 109 -15.09 3.65 -9.63
CA LEU A 109 -15.42 2.29 -10.03
C LEU A 109 -14.27 1.75 -10.86
N GLU A 110 -13.75 0.60 -10.50
CA GLU A 110 -12.61 -0.03 -11.14
C GLU A 110 -12.90 -1.50 -11.46
N THR A 111 -12.14 -2.10 -12.37
CA THR A 111 -12.28 -3.52 -12.70
C THR A 111 -11.93 -4.38 -11.50
N PHE A 112 -12.73 -5.43 -11.27
CA PHE A 112 -12.34 -6.50 -10.35
C PHE A 112 -11.36 -7.44 -11.09
N LEU A 113 -10.21 -7.69 -10.46
CA LEU A 113 -9.20 -8.58 -11.00
C LEU A 113 -9.22 -9.91 -10.25
N SER A 114 -8.98 -11.00 -10.98
CA SER A 114 -8.70 -12.32 -10.41
C SER A 114 -7.31 -12.36 -9.78
N GLY A 115 -7.09 -13.36 -8.94
CA GLY A 115 -5.85 -13.53 -8.18
C GLY A 115 -6.10 -13.52 -6.67
N SER A 116 -5.14 -14.05 -5.92
CA SER A 116 -5.17 -14.01 -4.45
C SER A 116 -4.25 -12.91 -3.93
N ALA A 117 -4.74 -12.15 -2.96
CA ALA A 117 -3.92 -11.25 -2.17
C ALA A 117 -3.65 -11.84 -0.77
N ASP A 118 -3.86 -13.14 -0.58
CA ASP A 118 -3.57 -13.83 0.66
C ASP A 118 -2.07 -13.88 0.90
N LEU A 119 -1.71 -13.77 2.16
CA LEU A 119 -0.33 -13.92 2.61
C LEU A 119 -0.10 -15.40 2.94
N PRO A 120 0.66 -16.14 2.13
CA PRO A 120 0.98 -17.52 2.44
C PRO A 120 1.87 -17.56 3.70
N PRO A 121 1.72 -18.58 4.56
CA PRO A 121 2.56 -18.71 5.75
C PRO A 121 4.03 -18.95 5.43
N MET A 122 4.33 -19.44 4.23
CA MET A 122 5.68 -19.62 3.69
C MET A 122 5.76 -19.01 2.30
N VAL A 123 6.90 -18.44 1.96
CA VAL A 123 7.10 -17.74 0.69
C VAL A 123 8.38 -18.22 0.01
N SER A 124 8.34 -18.37 -1.32
CA SER A 124 9.52 -18.68 -2.12
C SER A 124 10.41 -17.45 -2.34
N ALA A 125 11.72 -17.65 -2.48
CA ALA A 125 12.62 -16.58 -2.91
C ALA A 125 12.24 -16.03 -4.30
N ALA A 126 11.63 -16.84 -5.17
CA ALA A 126 11.14 -16.41 -6.47
C ALA A 126 10.00 -15.40 -6.33
N ARG A 127 9.02 -15.67 -5.46
CA ARG A 127 7.91 -14.76 -5.17
C ARG A 127 8.37 -13.45 -4.54
N LEU A 128 9.37 -13.48 -3.64
CA LEU A 128 9.96 -12.27 -3.07
C LEU A 128 10.67 -11.41 -4.12
N ARG A 129 11.41 -12.03 -5.04
CA ARG A 129 12.03 -11.31 -6.17
C ARG A 129 10.99 -10.71 -7.10
N GLU A 130 9.92 -11.44 -7.42
CA GLU A 130 8.82 -10.94 -8.24
C GLU A 130 8.10 -9.77 -7.56
N ALA A 131 7.93 -9.79 -6.23
CA ALA A 131 7.40 -8.65 -5.49
C ALA A 131 8.25 -7.39 -5.69
N GLY A 132 9.58 -7.52 -5.58
CA GLY A 132 10.52 -6.43 -5.87
C GLY A 132 10.45 -5.96 -7.33
N ALA A 133 10.38 -6.89 -8.29
CA ALA A 133 10.25 -6.57 -9.71
C ALA A 133 8.93 -5.86 -10.04
N ALA A 134 7.81 -6.22 -9.39
CA ALA A 134 6.53 -5.55 -9.57
C ALA A 134 6.60 -4.07 -9.17
N VAL A 135 7.26 -3.77 -8.05
CA VAL A 135 7.48 -2.39 -7.59
C VAL A 135 8.42 -1.64 -8.54
N ALA A 136 9.49 -2.27 -9.00
CA ALA A 136 10.41 -1.64 -9.95
C ALA A 136 9.74 -1.24 -11.27
N ARG A 137 8.75 -2.00 -11.74
CA ARG A 137 7.95 -1.64 -12.93
C ARG A 137 7.17 -0.34 -12.72
N VAL A 138 6.60 -0.11 -11.54
CA VAL A 138 5.93 1.15 -11.18
C VAL A 138 6.96 2.29 -11.10
N ASN A 139 8.05 2.06 -10.39
CA ASN A 139 9.10 3.06 -10.18
C ASN A 139 9.93 3.38 -11.44
N ALA A 140 9.71 2.67 -12.55
CA ALA A 140 10.29 3.01 -13.85
C ALA A 140 9.65 4.25 -14.52
N VAL A 141 8.47 4.67 -14.06
CA VAL A 141 7.73 5.81 -14.59
C VAL A 141 8.19 7.08 -13.89
N VAL A 142 8.92 7.93 -14.61
CA VAL A 142 9.39 9.24 -14.10
C VAL A 142 8.24 10.24 -14.20
N LEU A 143 7.90 10.87 -13.09
CA LEU A 143 6.80 11.82 -12.97
C LEU A 143 7.13 12.95 -12.00
N GLU A 144 6.50 14.11 -12.22
CA GLU A 144 6.49 15.22 -11.28
C GLU A 144 5.19 15.25 -10.47
N SER A 145 5.26 15.85 -9.28
CA SER A 145 4.10 15.96 -8.39
C SER A 145 3.02 16.87 -8.96
N GLN A 146 1.77 16.49 -8.74
CA GLN A 146 0.56 17.23 -9.11
C GLN A 146 -0.38 17.26 -7.91
N ALA A 147 -1.42 18.10 -7.95
CA ALA A 147 -2.36 18.25 -6.84
C ALA A 147 -3.09 16.94 -6.48
N ASP A 148 -3.40 16.13 -7.49
CA ASP A 148 -4.07 14.83 -7.36
C ASP A 148 -3.09 13.64 -7.28
N LEU A 149 -1.79 13.90 -7.47
CA LEU A 149 -0.69 12.95 -7.33
C LEU A 149 0.47 13.58 -6.55
N PRO A 150 0.33 13.78 -5.23
CA PRO A 150 1.27 14.56 -4.44
C PRO A 150 2.61 13.85 -4.19
N HIS A 151 3.62 14.64 -3.80
CA HIS A 151 4.89 14.08 -3.36
C HIS A 151 4.73 13.25 -2.09
N ARG A 152 5.42 12.11 -2.03
CA ARG A 152 5.43 11.17 -0.90
C ARG A 152 6.85 11.05 -0.34
N ALA A 153 7.03 11.47 0.88
CA ALA A 153 8.32 11.38 1.58
C ALA A 153 8.44 10.11 2.46
N ARG A 154 7.40 9.28 2.50
CA ARG A 154 7.32 8.03 3.28
C ARG A 154 6.16 7.16 2.81
N PRO A 155 6.16 5.84 3.12
CA PRO A 155 5.01 4.96 2.89
C PRO A 155 3.78 5.45 3.67
N ILE A 156 2.58 5.15 3.14
CA ILE A 156 1.30 5.49 3.78
C ILE A 156 1.33 6.93 4.30
N ALA A 157 1.56 7.88 3.38
CA ALA A 157 1.89 9.27 3.74
C ALA A 157 0.78 10.04 4.49
N VAL A 158 -0.41 9.44 4.66
CA VAL A 158 -1.46 9.97 5.54
C VAL A 158 -1.15 9.77 7.03
N ASP A 159 -0.27 8.83 7.35
CA ASP A 159 0.25 8.57 8.69
C ASP A 159 1.67 9.16 8.80
N ASP A 160 1.99 9.81 9.92
CA ASP A 160 3.36 10.23 10.27
C ASP A 160 3.67 9.79 11.70
N ARG A 161 3.94 8.48 11.82
CA ARG A 161 4.16 7.85 13.12
C ARG A 161 5.39 8.40 13.84
N ALA A 162 6.42 8.79 13.11
CA ALA A 162 7.59 9.45 13.69
C ALA A 162 7.22 10.81 14.27
N ALA A 163 6.46 11.65 13.54
CA ALA A 163 6.00 12.93 14.07
C ALA A 163 5.00 12.76 15.22
N GLU A 164 4.12 11.77 15.18
CA GLU A 164 3.20 11.45 16.28
C GLU A 164 3.97 11.11 17.56
N ARG A 165 5.06 10.31 17.47
CA ARG A 165 5.96 10.03 18.61
C ARG A 165 6.66 11.27 19.11
N ARG A 166 7.22 12.12 18.24
CA ARG A 166 7.87 13.39 18.65
C ARG A 166 6.91 14.33 19.36
N ARG A 167 5.62 14.33 19.00
CA ARG A 167 4.57 15.13 19.66
C ARG A 167 4.05 14.52 20.96
N GLY A 168 4.50 13.30 21.31
CA GLY A 168 3.98 12.56 22.46
C GLY A 168 2.58 11.98 22.27
N TRP A 169 2.08 11.94 21.05
CA TRP A 169 0.76 11.37 20.73
C TRP A 169 0.79 9.82 20.64
N MET A 170 1.99 9.29 20.52
CA MET A 170 2.24 7.85 20.46
C MET A 170 3.44 7.49 21.37
N PRO A 171 3.40 6.35 22.07
CA PRO A 171 4.55 5.83 22.80
C PRO A 171 5.77 5.66 21.89
N THR A 172 6.96 5.77 22.46
CA THR A 172 8.22 5.56 21.74
C THR A 172 9.15 4.61 22.51
N THR A 173 10.22 4.15 21.87
CA THR A 173 11.31 3.38 22.47
C THR A 173 12.64 4.09 22.21
N PRO A 174 13.71 3.80 22.98
CA PRO A 174 15.03 4.37 22.71
C PRO A 174 15.52 4.12 21.29
N LEU A 175 15.25 2.92 20.73
CA LEU A 175 15.61 2.59 19.35
C LEU A 175 14.89 3.48 18.34
N LEU A 176 13.58 3.68 18.49
CA LEU A 176 12.78 4.53 17.59
C LEU A 176 13.19 6.01 17.70
N GLN A 177 13.56 6.48 18.88
CA GLN A 177 14.08 7.84 19.07
C GLN A 177 15.43 8.01 18.37
N GLN A 178 16.37 7.11 18.61
CA GLN A 178 17.67 7.11 17.94
C GLN A 178 17.54 7.06 16.42
N ALA A 179 16.65 6.21 15.91
CA ALA A 179 16.42 6.10 14.48
C ALA A 179 15.84 7.39 13.87
N ASP A 180 14.86 8.01 14.53
CA ASP A 180 14.28 9.29 14.09
C ASP A 180 15.33 10.41 14.05
N GLU A 181 16.17 10.51 15.06
CA GLU A 181 17.30 11.45 15.10
C GLU A 181 18.29 11.21 13.96
N ARG A 182 18.69 9.93 13.74
CA ARG A 182 19.62 9.55 12.67
C ARG A 182 19.08 9.87 11.29
N VAL A 183 17.83 9.49 10.98
CA VAL A 183 17.16 9.79 9.70
C VAL A 183 17.05 11.29 9.47
N ARG A 184 16.68 12.07 10.47
CA ARG A 184 16.57 13.53 10.36
C ARG A 184 17.91 14.22 10.16
N SER A 185 18.96 13.77 10.84
CA SER A 185 20.31 14.34 10.70
C SER A 185 20.98 13.96 9.37
N HIS A 186 20.60 12.82 8.78
CA HIS A 186 21.14 12.39 7.47
C HIS A 186 20.63 13.27 6.32
N GLY A 187 19.42 13.82 6.45
CA GLY A 187 18.73 14.52 5.36
C GLY A 187 18.14 13.54 4.32
N VAL A 188 17.22 14.04 3.51
CA VAL A 188 16.56 13.25 2.47
C VAL A 188 17.51 13.01 1.30
N PRO A 189 17.77 11.75 0.90
CA PRO A 189 18.58 11.46 -0.27
C PRO A 189 17.95 12.07 -1.54
N GLY A 190 18.79 12.63 -2.41
CA GLY A 190 18.34 13.13 -3.71
C GLY A 190 18.21 11.99 -4.71
N ALA A 191 17.03 11.86 -5.31
CA ALA A 191 16.80 10.97 -6.46
C ALA A 191 15.78 11.58 -7.42
N ALA A 192 15.69 11.00 -8.63
CA ALA A 192 14.64 11.36 -9.55
C ALA A 192 13.27 10.98 -8.98
N SER A 193 12.29 11.86 -9.08
CA SER A 193 10.91 11.57 -8.71
C SER A 193 10.31 10.57 -9.69
N VAL A 194 9.77 9.48 -9.15
CA VAL A 194 9.11 8.43 -9.91
C VAL A 194 7.68 8.23 -9.42
N PHE A 195 6.88 7.52 -10.19
CA PHE A 195 5.57 7.07 -9.76
C PHE A 195 5.71 6.08 -8.60
N LEU A 196 4.94 6.31 -7.56
CA LEU A 196 4.88 5.49 -6.35
C LEU A 196 3.48 4.93 -6.15
N HIS A 197 3.41 3.69 -5.72
CA HIS A 197 2.16 3.11 -5.21
C HIS A 197 1.80 3.70 -3.84
N GLY A 198 2.80 3.92 -2.98
CA GLY A 198 2.68 4.58 -1.68
C GLY A 198 2.17 3.71 -0.52
N ASP A 199 1.67 2.51 -0.80
CA ASP A 199 1.22 1.52 0.20
C ASP A 199 1.54 0.10 -0.28
N VAL A 200 2.83 -0.17 -0.55
CA VAL A 200 3.25 -1.48 -1.06
C VAL A 200 3.43 -2.47 0.09
N TRP A 201 2.64 -3.54 0.05
CA TRP A 201 2.78 -4.69 0.92
C TRP A 201 2.09 -5.92 0.29
N GLY A 202 2.34 -7.12 0.82
CA GLY A 202 1.85 -8.37 0.24
C GLY A 202 0.34 -8.41 0.00
N GLY A 203 -0.44 -7.74 0.86
CA GLY A 203 -1.90 -7.65 0.74
C GLY A 203 -2.41 -6.72 -0.35
N ASN A 204 -1.59 -5.85 -0.92
CA ASN A 204 -1.93 -5.01 -2.07
C ASN A 204 -1.33 -5.57 -3.38
N MET A 205 -0.88 -6.82 -3.37
CA MET A 205 -0.41 -7.56 -4.54
C MET A 205 -1.36 -8.71 -4.85
N LEU A 206 -1.82 -8.81 -6.09
CA LEU A 206 -2.58 -9.97 -6.55
C LEU A 206 -1.63 -10.99 -7.19
N TRP A 207 -1.80 -12.25 -6.84
CA TRP A 207 -0.93 -13.33 -7.24
C TRP A 207 -1.67 -14.43 -7.98
N GLU A 208 -1.01 -14.94 -9.00
CA GLU A 208 -1.26 -16.26 -9.61
C GLU A 208 0.05 -17.04 -9.47
N ASP A 209 0.07 -18.04 -8.62
CA ASP A 209 1.28 -18.75 -8.19
C ASP A 209 2.36 -17.75 -7.65
N ASP A 210 3.57 -17.77 -8.20
CA ASP A 210 4.67 -16.86 -7.86
C ASP A 210 4.73 -15.61 -8.78
N ARG A 211 3.72 -15.35 -9.60
CA ARG A 211 3.64 -14.18 -10.48
C ARG A 211 2.72 -13.11 -9.87
N CYS A 212 3.24 -11.92 -9.67
CA CYS A 212 2.42 -10.75 -9.31
C CYS A 212 1.67 -10.26 -10.56
N VAL A 213 0.34 -10.47 -10.57
CA VAL A 213 -0.51 -10.13 -11.72
C VAL A 213 -1.04 -8.72 -11.66
N ALA A 214 -1.10 -8.08 -10.49
CA ALA A 214 -1.44 -6.68 -10.34
C ALA A 214 -1.08 -6.12 -8.95
N LEU A 215 -0.87 -4.80 -8.90
CA LEU A 215 -0.93 -4.01 -7.68
C LEU A 215 -2.31 -3.37 -7.56
N ILE A 216 -2.89 -3.41 -6.36
CA ILE A 216 -4.22 -2.88 -6.06
C ILE A 216 -4.16 -1.86 -4.91
N ASP A 217 -5.22 -1.07 -4.75
CA ASP A 217 -5.37 -0.08 -3.67
C ASP A 217 -4.41 1.12 -3.76
N TRP A 218 -4.52 1.86 -4.86
CA TRP A 218 -3.68 3.01 -5.23
C TRP A 218 -4.03 4.33 -4.54
N LYS A 219 -4.87 4.33 -3.52
CA LYS A 219 -5.37 5.55 -2.85
C LYS A 219 -4.30 6.40 -2.17
N THR A 220 -3.12 5.85 -1.92
CA THR A 220 -1.97 6.57 -1.34
C THR A 220 -0.85 6.83 -2.35
N ALA A 221 -1.10 6.55 -3.62
CA ALA A 221 -0.16 6.80 -4.70
C ALA A 221 0.35 8.25 -4.72
N GLY A 222 1.46 8.45 -5.38
CA GLY A 222 2.09 9.76 -5.48
C GLY A 222 3.35 9.71 -6.32
N VAL A 223 4.22 10.69 -6.11
CA VAL A 223 5.55 10.73 -6.71
C VAL A 223 6.62 10.94 -5.64
N GLY A 224 7.81 10.44 -5.87
CA GLY A 224 8.93 10.60 -4.94
C GLY A 224 10.08 9.68 -5.24
N ASP A 225 10.96 9.50 -4.25
CA ASP A 225 12.07 8.57 -4.36
C ASP A 225 11.57 7.12 -4.41
N PRO A 226 12.06 6.27 -5.34
CA PRO A 226 11.67 4.87 -5.43
C PRO A 226 11.90 4.08 -4.13
N GLY A 227 12.81 4.56 -3.28
CA GLY A 227 13.08 3.97 -1.97
C GLY A 227 11.88 4.00 -1.02
N VAL A 228 10.90 4.89 -1.23
CA VAL A 228 9.65 4.91 -0.45
C VAL A 228 8.90 3.59 -0.58
N ASP A 229 8.66 3.15 -1.81
CA ASP A 229 7.96 1.88 -2.07
C ASP A 229 8.86 0.67 -1.75
N LEU A 230 10.13 0.73 -2.15
CA LEU A 230 11.08 -0.35 -1.94
C LEU A 230 11.32 -0.61 -0.44
N GLY A 231 11.58 0.43 0.35
CA GLY A 231 11.76 0.31 1.79
C GLY A 231 10.50 -0.19 2.50
N SER A 232 9.32 0.28 2.06
CA SER A 232 8.04 -0.25 2.57
C SER A 232 7.92 -1.75 2.35
N LEU A 233 8.13 -2.22 1.11
CA LEU A 233 8.01 -3.64 0.79
C LEU A 233 9.06 -4.48 1.53
N ARG A 234 10.31 -4.02 1.57
CA ARG A 234 11.39 -4.70 2.29
C ARG A 234 11.08 -4.87 3.77
N MET A 235 10.64 -3.79 4.43
CA MET A 235 10.21 -3.81 5.82
C MET A 235 9.05 -4.80 6.03
N GLN A 236 8.02 -4.76 5.19
CA GLN A 236 6.89 -5.67 5.28
C GLN A 236 7.31 -7.14 5.13
N MET A 237 8.22 -7.46 4.20
CA MET A 237 8.71 -8.82 4.02
C MET A 237 9.58 -9.28 5.19
N ALA A 238 10.35 -8.38 5.82
CA ALA A 238 11.07 -8.68 7.07
C ALA A 238 10.11 -9.05 8.20
N LEU A 239 9.02 -8.32 8.36
CA LEU A 239 8.00 -8.60 9.38
C LEU A 239 7.33 -9.95 9.15
N GLN A 240 6.96 -10.22 7.90
CA GLN A 240 6.18 -11.40 7.54
C GLN A 240 7.02 -12.68 7.49
N TYR A 241 8.23 -12.62 6.93
CA TYR A 241 9.02 -13.80 6.58
C TYR A 241 10.46 -13.81 7.13
N GLY A 242 10.82 -12.85 7.99
CA GLY A 242 12.15 -12.81 8.62
C GLY A 242 13.18 -11.99 7.87
N GLN A 243 14.40 -11.93 8.43
CA GLN A 243 15.41 -10.94 8.06
C GLN A 243 16.08 -11.20 6.69
N ASP A 244 15.95 -12.38 6.12
CA ASP A 244 16.52 -12.72 4.81
C ASP A 244 15.60 -12.28 3.65
N ALA A 245 14.30 -12.19 3.88
CA ALA A 245 13.32 -11.83 2.85
C ALA A 245 13.58 -10.48 2.16
N PRO A 246 13.97 -9.39 2.85
CA PRO A 246 14.31 -8.11 2.23
C PRO A 246 15.41 -8.18 1.16
N ALA A 247 16.38 -9.07 1.30
CA ALA A 247 17.47 -9.21 0.32
C ALA A 247 16.94 -9.70 -1.05
N HIS A 248 16.02 -10.66 -1.05
CA HIS A 248 15.39 -11.16 -2.27
C HIS A 248 14.51 -10.10 -2.94
N VAL A 249 13.78 -9.28 -2.16
CA VAL A 249 13.02 -8.14 -2.70
C VAL A 249 13.94 -7.14 -3.39
N LEU A 250 15.05 -6.78 -2.75
CA LEU A 250 16.05 -5.86 -3.32
C LEU A 250 16.66 -6.43 -4.61
N GLU A 251 17.03 -7.71 -4.61
CA GLU A 251 17.55 -8.39 -5.79
C GLU A 251 16.56 -8.31 -6.97
N GLY A 252 15.29 -8.61 -6.73
CA GLY A 252 14.24 -8.54 -7.73
C GLY A 252 14.04 -7.13 -8.28
N TRP A 253 13.99 -6.13 -7.40
CA TRP A 253 13.88 -4.73 -7.78
C TRP A 253 15.07 -4.27 -8.66
N GLN A 254 16.30 -4.53 -8.23
CA GLN A 254 17.51 -4.11 -8.95
C GLN A 254 17.64 -4.80 -10.31
N ARG A 255 17.31 -6.10 -10.38
CA ARG A 255 17.31 -6.84 -11.64
C ARG A 255 16.31 -6.25 -12.64
N GLN A 256 15.07 -5.95 -12.20
CA GLN A 256 14.03 -5.37 -13.04
C GLN A 256 14.35 -3.93 -13.44
N ALA A 257 14.88 -3.14 -12.53
CA ALA A 257 15.26 -1.74 -12.78
C ALA A 257 16.54 -1.60 -13.63
N GLY A 258 17.34 -2.66 -13.79
CA GLY A 258 18.63 -2.63 -14.50
C GLY A 258 19.70 -1.76 -13.81
N ARG A 259 19.52 -1.42 -12.55
CA ARG A 259 20.43 -0.56 -11.76
C ARG A 259 20.39 -0.90 -10.27
N ALA A 260 21.42 -0.51 -9.56
CA ALA A 260 21.41 -0.59 -8.09
C ALA A 260 20.39 0.40 -7.50
N ALA A 261 19.73 -0.01 -6.41
CA ALA A 261 18.94 0.89 -5.59
C ALA A 261 19.87 1.78 -4.76
N THR A 262 19.49 3.05 -4.60
CA THR A 262 20.25 4.04 -3.83
C THR A 262 19.64 4.24 -2.44
N ALA A 263 20.46 4.62 -1.47
CA ALA A 263 20.03 5.00 -0.13
C ALA A 263 19.09 3.96 0.55
N VAL A 264 19.27 2.68 0.26
CA VAL A 264 18.43 1.59 0.80
C VAL A 264 18.32 1.66 2.33
N PRO A 265 19.42 1.80 3.11
CA PRO A 265 19.34 1.87 4.56
C PRO A 265 18.52 3.05 5.08
N TYR A 266 18.56 4.19 4.39
CA TYR A 266 17.75 5.35 4.74
C TYR A 266 16.25 5.06 4.61
N TRP A 267 15.85 4.50 3.46
CA TRP A 267 14.44 4.23 3.17
C TRP A 267 13.90 3.06 3.98
N ASP A 268 14.72 2.07 4.31
CA ASP A 268 14.39 1.01 5.25
C ASP A 268 14.09 1.58 6.66
N ALA A 269 14.92 2.52 7.13
CA ALA A 269 14.71 3.18 8.41
C ALA A 269 13.44 4.05 8.40
N VAL A 270 13.20 4.82 7.31
CA VAL A 270 11.96 5.62 7.13
C VAL A 270 10.73 4.73 7.15
N ALA A 271 10.75 3.58 6.47
CA ALA A 271 9.64 2.63 6.45
C ALA A 271 9.37 2.06 7.85
N ALA A 272 10.40 1.62 8.56
CA ALA A 272 10.27 1.09 9.92
C ALA A 272 9.78 2.15 10.91
N LEU A 273 10.23 3.40 10.78
CA LEU A 273 9.77 4.52 11.61
C LEU A 273 8.30 4.87 11.37
N ASN A 274 7.74 4.58 10.19
CA ASN A 274 6.32 4.85 9.91
C ASN A 274 5.38 3.69 10.33
N THR A 275 5.82 2.88 11.30
CA THR A 275 5.03 1.80 11.90
C THR A 275 4.56 2.16 13.32
N PRO A 276 3.54 1.48 13.88
CA PRO A 276 3.19 1.59 15.29
C PRO A 276 4.36 1.19 16.21
N THR A 277 4.34 1.65 17.45
CA THR A 277 5.37 1.27 18.44
C THR A 277 5.32 -0.22 18.77
N VAL A 278 4.12 -0.79 18.85
CA VAL A 278 3.87 -2.23 18.96
C VAL A 278 3.09 -2.68 17.72
N MET A 279 3.52 -3.76 17.08
CA MET A 279 2.99 -4.26 15.80
C MET A 279 1.72 -5.08 15.97
N GLN A 280 0.76 -4.57 16.77
CA GLN A 280 -0.52 -5.25 17.03
C GLN A 280 -1.32 -5.44 15.74
N GLY A 281 -1.69 -6.69 15.43
CA GLY A 281 -2.49 -7.05 14.26
C GLY A 281 -1.72 -7.04 12.92
N TRP A 282 -0.41 -6.88 12.95
CA TRP A 282 0.44 -7.03 11.77
C TRP A 282 0.79 -8.50 11.55
N PRO A 283 0.66 -9.02 10.33
CA PRO A 283 0.94 -10.42 10.04
C PRO A 283 2.45 -10.71 10.09
N GLY A 284 2.79 -11.88 10.60
CA GLY A 284 4.12 -12.46 10.55
C GLY A 284 4.04 -13.96 10.78
N PHE A 285 4.96 -14.72 10.20
CA PHE A 285 4.99 -16.17 10.26
C PHE A 285 6.38 -16.64 10.71
N ALA A 286 6.43 -17.66 11.58
CA ALA A 286 7.65 -18.37 11.91
C ALA A 286 8.11 -19.24 10.73
N ASP A 287 9.29 -19.84 10.84
CA ASP A 287 9.86 -20.68 9.77
C ASP A 287 9.04 -21.95 9.48
N ASP A 288 8.25 -22.40 10.46
CA ASP A 288 7.28 -23.50 10.33
C ASP A 288 5.92 -23.04 9.78
N GLY A 289 5.75 -21.76 9.47
CA GLY A 289 4.50 -21.16 8.97
C GLY A 289 3.50 -20.81 10.05
N SER A 290 3.79 -21.01 11.33
CA SER A 290 2.90 -20.61 12.42
C SER A 290 2.82 -19.08 12.56
N PRO A 291 1.65 -18.49 12.89
CA PRO A 291 1.53 -17.05 13.04
C PRO A 291 2.30 -16.55 14.27
N LEU A 292 2.97 -15.43 14.12
CA LEU A 292 3.69 -14.73 15.18
C LEU A 292 2.75 -13.81 15.97
N ASP A 293 3.04 -13.65 17.26
CA ASP A 293 2.39 -12.63 18.06
C ASP A 293 2.96 -11.22 17.82
N ALA A 294 2.31 -10.21 18.39
CA ALA A 294 2.69 -8.82 18.23
C ALA A 294 4.10 -8.50 18.77
N ALA A 295 4.57 -9.22 19.79
CA ALA A 295 5.89 -9.02 20.37
C ALA A 295 6.98 -9.51 19.40
N ALA A 296 6.82 -10.70 18.83
CA ALA A 296 7.74 -11.27 17.85
C ALA A 296 7.80 -10.44 16.56
N VAL A 297 6.65 -9.96 16.05
CA VAL A 297 6.61 -9.06 14.88
C VAL A 297 7.27 -7.72 15.21
N THR A 298 7.10 -7.19 16.42
CA THR A 298 7.77 -5.96 16.87
C THR A 298 9.29 -6.15 16.90
N GLU A 299 9.77 -7.29 17.41
CA GLU A 299 11.21 -7.59 17.42
C GLU A 299 11.78 -7.72 16.00
N ARG A 300 11.04 -8.30 15.05
CA ARG A 300 11.46 -8.33 13.64
C ARG A 300 11.59 -6.92 13.05
N ARG A 301 10.64 -5.99 13.35
CA ARG A 301 10.74 -4.58 12.97
C ARG A 301 11.99 -3.94 13.57
N ASP A 302 12.24 -4.18 14.86
CA ASP A 302 13.37 -3.59 15.56
C ASP A 302 14.71 -4.12 15.04
N ALA A 303 14.78 -5.41 14.71
CA ALA A 303 15.97 -6.02 14.10
C ALA A 303 16.22 -5.45 12.69
N PHE A 304 15.18 -5.31 11.85
CA PHE A 304 15.29 -4.68 10.55
C PHE A 304 15.76 -3.22 10.67
N LEU A 305 15.22 -2.47 11.62
CA LEU A 305 15.62 -1.09 11.87
C LEU A 305 17.08 -0.97 12.35
N ARG A 306 17.54 -1.85 13.25
CA ARG A 306 18.96 -1.89 13.67
C ARG A 306 19.87 -2.12 12.46
N THR A 307 19.55 -3.10 11.63
CA THR A 307 20.33 -3.38 10.41
C THR A 307 20.40 -2.16 9.49
N ALA A 308 19.27 -1.45 9.32
CA ALA A 308 19.24 -0.21 8.53
C ALA A 308 20.13 0.88 9.15
N LEU A 309 20.08 1.07 10.47
CA LEU A 309 20.88 2.08 11.17
C LEU A 309 22.38 1.76 11.11
N ASP A 310 22.78 0.49 11.23
CA ASP A 310 24.17 0.08 11.15
C ASP A 310 24.79 0.36 9.78
N GLN A 311 23.98 0.31 8.71
CA GLN A 311 24.38 0.58 7.34
C GLN A 311 24.19 2.05 6.92
N LEU A 312 23.46 2.86 7.71
CA LEU A 312 23.24 4.27 7.41
C LEU A 312 24.54 5.06 7.72
N PRO A 313 25.13 5.76 6.74
CA PRO A 313 26.32 6.55 6.97
C PRO A 313 26.16 7.54 8.13
N THR A 314 27.21 7.71 8.92
CA THR A 314 27.23 8.74 9.93
C THR A 314 27.26 10.11 9.24
N PRO A 315 26.46 11.09 9.65
CA PRO A 315 26.56 12.45 9.11
C PRO A 315 28.01 12.94 9.20
N ILE A 316 28.53 13.47 8.10
CA ILE A 316 29.82 14.15 8.13
C ILE A 316 29.60 15.42 8.95
N SER A 317 30.25 15.53 10.11
CA SER A 317 30.24 16.67 11.01
C SER A 317 30.85 17.93 10.36
#